data_cdc3bcd7b4a29228594e5e0ec2071ae0
#
_entry.id   cdc3bcd7b4a29228594e5e0ec2071ae0
#
_cell.length_a   1.000
_cell.length_b   1.000
_cell.length_c   1.000
_cell.angle_alpha   90.00
_cell.angle_beta   90.00
_cell.angle_gamma   90.00
#
_symmetry.space_group_name_H-M   'P 1'
#
loop_
_entity.id
_entity.type
_entity.pdbx_description
1 polymer ?
#
loop_
_entity_poly.entity_id
_entity_poly.type
_entity_poly.pdbx_seq_one_letter_code
_entity_poly.pdbx_strand_id
1 'polypeptide(L)'
;MTPDKILEYCLKELDGTVLVRSWGESGIFYNPQNRLKRGVYILTVKEKDGNHDKSSKLDRENIYRVNVGVRKNTFAKMFGVIPQRPPKDSVVEMGYGFSETDRILPHPVYAWMGWICSLNPTEKTFEKLMPLINEAYEFAKEKYEKKKL
;
A
#
# COMPACT_ATOMS: atom_id res chain seq x y z
N MET A 1 6.08 13.35 7.21
CA MET A 1 6.61 12.22 6.41
C MET A 1 6.74 12.63 4.97
N THR A 2 7.58 11.94 4.22
CA THR A 2 7.75 12.13 2.77
C THR A 2 7.81 10.75 2.13
N PRO A 3 7.55 10.65 0.81
CA PRO A 3 7.71 9.38 0.10
C PRO A 3 9.08 8.73 0.35
N ASP A 4 10.16 9.50 0.24
CA ASP A 4 11.52 8.97 0.43
C ASP A 4 11.75 8.45 1.85
N LYS A 5 11.24 9.13 2.86
CA LYS A 5 11.38 8.66 4.26
C LYS A 5 10.65 7.35 4.49
N ILE A 6 9.48 7.18 3.87
CA ILE A 6 8.71 5.93 3.99
C ILE A 6 9.46 4.79 3.31
N LEU A 7 9.97 5.03 2.10
CA LEU A 7 10.73 4.01 1.35
C LEU A 7 12.02 3.65 2.08
N GLU A 8 12.74 4.63 2.60
CA GLU A 8 13.97 4.40 3.39
C GLU A 8 13.70 3.58 4.64
N TYR A 9 12.60 3.87 5.35
CA TYR A 9 12.19 3.08 6.51
C TYR A 9 12.05 1.61 6.15
N CYS A 10 11.33 1.33 5.07
CA CYS A 10 11.11 -0.05 4.63
C CYS A 10 12.42 -0.76 4.28
N LEU A 11 13.27 -0.11 3.51
CA LEU A 11 14.53 -0.71 3.08
C LEU A 11 15.49 -0.95 4.25
N LYS A 12 15.47 -0.08 5.25
CA LYS A 12 16.34 -0.18 6.42
C LYS A 12 15.85 -1.20 7.43
N GLU A 13 14.54 -1.22 7.70
CA GLU A 13 13.98 -2.00 8.81
C GLU A 13 13.46 -3.37 8.38
N LEU A 14 13.23 -3.59 7.09
CA LEU A 14 12.64 -4.84 6.58
C LEU A 14 13.64 -5.58 5.70
N ASP A 15 14.30 -6.58 6.27
CA ASP A 15 15.33 -7.36 5.57
C ASP A 15 14.77 -8.08 4.34
N GLY A 16 15.55 -8.11 3.27
CA GLY A 16 15.17 -8.82 2.05
C GLY A 16 14.25 -8.04 1.14
N THR A 17 14.06 -6.75 1.43
CA THR A 17 13.21 -5.89 0.59
C THR A 17 14.03 -5.22 -0.50
N VAL A 18 13.37 -4.99 -1.63
CA VAL A 18 13.94 -4.26 -2.77
C VAL A 18 12.97 -3.17 -3.20
N LEU A 19 13.54 -2.09 -3.73
CA LEU A 19 12.77 -0.96 -4.26
C LEU A 19 12.73 -1.05 -5.77
N VAL A 20 11.53 -0.99 -6.34
CA VAL A 20 11.34 -0.89 -7.79
C VAL A 20 10.58 0.40 -8.08
N ARG A 21 11.22 1.30 -8.82
CA ARG A 21 10.60 2.56 -9.22
C ARG A 21 10.01 2.39 -10.62
N SER A 22 8.77 2.83 -10.77
CA SER A 22 8.13 2.92 -12.07
C SER A 22 7.52 4.32 -12.17
N TRP A 23 6.96 4.65 -13.33
CA TRP A 23 6.45 5.98 -13.55
C TRP A 23 5.30 6.31 -12.60
N GLY A 24 5.52 7.32 -11.74
CA GLY A 24 4.49 7.79 -10.79
C GLY A 24 4.24 6.89 -9.59
N GLU A 25 4.89 5.73 -9.49
CA GLU A 25 4.71 4.82 -8.37
C GLU A 25 6.00 4.08 -8.04
N SER A 26 6.30 3.95 -6.74
CA SER A 26 7.45 3.20 -6.25
C SER A 26 6.96 2.04 -5.39
N GLY A 27 7.51 0.85 -5.59
CA GLY A 27 7.08 -0.34 -4.86
C GLY A 27 8.19 -0.93 -4.01
N ILE A 28 7.83 -1.38 -2.81
CA ILE A 28 8.69 -2.17 -1.93
C ILE A 28 8.22 -3.62 -2.02
N PHE A 29 9.11 -4.50 -2.45
CA PHE A 29 8.83 -5.92 -2.64
C PHE A 29 9.72 -6.74 -1.71
N TYR A 30 9.20 -7.85 -1.24
CA TYR A 30 10.04 -8.87 -0.60
C TYR A 30 10.64 -9.74 -1.70
N ASN A 31 11.95 -9.66 -1.87
CA ASN A 31 12.66 -10.41 -2.91
C ASN A 31 14.14 -10.54 -2.54
N PRO A 32 14.46 -11.31 -1.48
CA PRO A 32 15.85 -11.42 -1.03
C PRO A 32 16.74 -11.93 -2.17
N GLN A 33 17.90 -11.28 -2.36
CA GLN A 33 18.89 -11.60 -3.39
C GLN A 33 18.33 -11.54 -4.82
N ASN A 34 17.21 -10.82 -5.02
CA ASN A 34 16.56 -10.71 -6.34
C ASN A 34 16.26 -12.07 -6.99
N ARG A 35 15.91 -13.05 -6.18
CA ARG A 35 15.70 -14.43 -6.61
C ARG A 35 14.51 -14.58 -7.55
N LEU A 36 13.44 -13.85 -7.30
CA LEU A 36 12.29 -13.81 -8.21
C LEU A 36 12.47 -12.65 -9.19
N LYS A 37 11.76 -12.69 -10.29
CA LYS A 37 11.80 -11.62 -11.28
C LYS A 37 11.34 -10.29 -10.68
N ARG A 38 10.29 -10.30 -9.87
CA ARG A 38 9.71 -9.10 -9.26
C ARG A 38 9.68 -9.16 -7.73
N GLY A 39 9.31 -10.30 -7.16
CA GLY A 39 9.09 -10.46 -5.74
C GLY A 39 7.63 -10.30 -5.36
N VAL A 40 7.37 -10.11 -4.08
CA VAL A 40 6.02 -9.99 -3.53
C VAL A 40 5.82 -8.60 -2.96
N TYR A 41 4.76 -7.92 -3.37
CA TYR A 41 4.43 -6.57 -2.90
C TYR A 41 4.24 -6.51 -1.39
N ILE A 42 4.81 -5.49 -0.77
CA ILE A 42 4.57 -5.13 0.61
C ILE A 42 3.81 -3.81 0.66
N LEU A 43 4.33 -2.81 -0.04
CA LEU A 43 3.89 -1.44 0.04
C LEU A 43 4.20 -0.74 -1.28
N THR A 44 3.36 0.22 -1.66
CA THR A 44 3.67 1.12 -2.76
C THR A 44 3.46 2.56 -2.34
N VAL A 45 4.15 3.49 -2.99
CA VAL A 45 3.93 4.93 -2.84
C VAL A 45 3.58 5.48 -4.22
N LYS A 46 2.38 6.04 -4.34
CA LYS A 46 1.87 6.58 -5.58
C LYS A 46 1.84 8.10 -5.51
N GLU A 47 2.44 8.76 -6.50
CA GLU A 47 2.59 10.21 -6.50
C GLU A 47 1.79 10.91 -7.61
N LYS A 48 1.09 10.14 -8.45
CA LYS A 48 0.27 10.65 -9.55
C LYS A 48 -0.97 9.80 -9.72
N ASP A 49 -2.03 10.39 -10.26
CA ASP A 49 -3.20 9.62 -10.67
C ASP A 49 -2.84 8.67 -11.81
N GLY A 50 -3.44 7.47 -11.78
CA GLY A 50 -3.37 6.53 -12.88
C GLY A 50 -4.65 6.54 -13.69
N ASN A 51 -4.64 5.90 -14.87
CA ASN A 51 -5.80 5.85 -15.74
C ASN A 51 -7.04 5.20 -15.09
N HIS A 52 -6.81 4.27 -14.17
CA HIS A 52 -7.86 3.52 -13.50
C HIS A 52 -7.88 3.76 -11.98
N ASP A 53 -7.18 4.80 -11.49
CA ASP A 53 -7.04 5.09 -10.07
C ASP A 53 -6.85 6.59 -9.89
N LYS A 54 -7.96 7.34 -9.90
CA LYS A 54 -7.96 8.81 -9.85
C LYS A 54 -8.73 9.40 -8.67
N SER A 55 -9.37 8.56 -7.87
CA SER A 55 -10.27 9.03 -6.81
C SER A 55 -9.55 9.75 -5.67
N SER A 56 -8.28 9.48 -5.48
CA SER A 56 -7.48 10.15 -4.44
C SER A 56 -6.99 11.53 -4.86
N LYS A 57 -7.14 11.89 -6.14
CA LYS A 57 -6.75 13.21 -6.68
C LYS A 57 -5.28 13.52 -6.39
N LEU A 58 -4.41 12.60 -6.78
CA LEU A 58 -2.97 12.69 -6.49
C LEU A 58 -2.24 13.73 -7.35
N ASP A 59 -2.86 14.20 -8.43
CA ASP A 59 -2.26 15.23 -9.28
C ASP A 59 -2.30 16.62 -8.66
N ARG A 60 -2.86 16.76 -7.47
CA ARG A 60 -2.76 17.98 -6.68
C ARG A 60 -1.29 18.17 -6.24
N GLU A 61 -0.92 19.44 -5.98
CA GLU A 61 0.44 19.74 -5.54
C GLU A 61 0.78 19.06 -4.21
N ASN A 62 1.94 18.39 -4.16
CA ASN A 62 2.51 17.79 -2.95
C ASN A 62 1.62 16.73 -2.28
N ILE A 63 0.87 15.97 -3.05
CA ILE A 63 0.06 14.86 -2.54
C ILE A 63 0.62 13.53 -3.02
N TYR A 64 0.76 12.59 -2.10
CA TYR A 64 1.10 11.20 -2.41
C TYR A 64 0.24 10.27 -1.58
N ARG A 65 0.19 9.01 -1.96
CA ARG A 65 -0.56 7.99 -1.23
C ARG A 65 0.33 6.78 -0.98
N VAL A 66 0.49 6.42 0.29
CA VAL A 66 1.14 5.16 0.67
C VAL A 66 0.07 4.07 0.73
N ASN A 67 0.32 2.95 0.08
CA ASN A 67 -0.58 1.80 -0.01
C ASN A 67 0.09 0.61 0.65
N VAL A 68 -0.65 -0.13 1.48
CA VAL A 68 -0.10 -1.25 2.27
C VAL A 68 -1.00 -2.47 2.12
N GLY A 69 -0.39 -3.61 1.78
CA GLY A 69 -1.12 -4.85 1.55
C GLY A 69 -1.25 -5.70 2.81
N VAL A 70 -2.19 -5.39 3.69
CA VAL A 70 -2.42 -6.17 4.91
C VAL A 70 -3.26 -7.41 4.64
N ARG A 71 -3.40 -8.28 5.64
CA ARG A 71 -4.23 -9.47 5.54
C ARG A 71 -5.70 -9.09 5.52
N LYS A 72 -6.53 -9.89 4.86
CA LYS A 72 -7.98 -9.62 4.77
C LYS A 72 -8.65 -9.58 6.15
N ASN A 73 -8.24 -10.43 7.08
CA ASN A 73 -8.82 -10.41 8.42
C ASN A 73 -8.45 -9.13 9.19
N THR A 74 -7.26 -8.59 9.00
CA THR A 74 -6.86 -7.31 9.58
C THR A 74 -7.69 -6.18 8.96
N PHE A 75 -7.84 -6.19 7.64
CA PHE A 75 -8.68 -5.22 6.94
C PHE A 75 -10.11 -5.26 7.48
N ALA A 76 -10.69 -6.45 7.61
CA ALA A 76 -12.06 -6.60 8.12
C ALA A 76 -12.21 -6.08 9.55
N LYS A 77 -11.22 -6.29 10.40
CA LYS A 77 -11.22 -5.73 11.77
C LYS A 77 -11.19 -4.20 11.77
N MET A 78 -10.46 -3.61 10.81
CA MET A 78 -10.33 -2.15 10.72
C MET A 78 -11.58 -1.49 10.16
N PHE A 79 -12.21 -2.09 9.15
CA PHE A 79 -13.29 -1.47 8.38
C PHE A 79 -14.63 -2.20 8.46
N GLY A 80 -14.68 -3.34 9.14
CA GLY A 80 -15.92 -4.09 9.39
C GLY A 80 -16.30 -5.08 8.30
N VAL A 81 -15.82 -4.92 7.08
CA VAL A 81 -16.22 -5.77 5.95
C VAL A 81 -15.14 -5.74 4.87
N ILE A 82 -15.04 -6.84 4.12
CA ILE A 82 -14.25 -6.87 2.88
C ILE A 82 -15.20 -6.48 1.74
N PRO A 83 -14.93 -5.41 1.00
CA PRO A 83 -15.80 -5.00 -0.10
C PRO A 83 -15.65 -5.92 -1.29
N GLN A 84 -16.62 -5.87 -2.18
CA GLN A 84 -16.53 -6.56 -3.46
C GLN A 84 -15.59 -5.78 -4.40
N ARG A 85 -15.00 -6.49 -5.36
CA ARG A 85 -14.18 -5.87 -6.39
C ARG A 85 -15.03 -4.87 -7.19
N PRO A 86 -14.60 -3.61 -7.30
CA PRO A 86 -15.38 -2.62 -8.05
C PRO A 86 -15.30 -2.88 -9.55
N PRO A 87 -16.30 -2.43 -10.32
CA PRO A 87 -16.20 -2.41 -11.77
C PRO A 87 -15.00 -1.59 -12.24
N LYS A 88 -14.52 -1.83 -13.46
CA LYS A 88 -13.42 -1.09 -14.05
C LYS A 88 -13.68 0.41 -13.95
N ASP A 89 -12.65 1.17 -13.59
CA ASP A 89 -12.69 2.63 -13.44
C ASP A 89 -13.61 3.14 -12.32
N SER A 90 -14.05 2.24 -11.43
CA SER A 90 -14.85 2.58 -10.25
C SER A 90 -14.04 2.36 -8.97
N VAL A 91 -14.62 2.75 -7.83
CA VAL A 91 -14.03 2.56 -6.51
C VAL A 91 -14.91 1.64 -5.67
N VAL A 92 -14.34 1.08 -4.61
CA VAL A 92 -15.10 0.26 -3.67
C VAL A 92 -16.17 1.10 -2.98
N GLU A 93 -17.35 0.50 -2.76
CA GLU A 93 -18.49 1.19 -2.12
C GLU A 93 -18.41 1.02 -0.61
N MET A 94 -17.73 1.95 0.06
CA MET A 94 -17.54 1.88 1.52
C MET A 94 -17.83 3.21 2.22
N GLY A 95 -18.22 4.25 1.47
CA GLY A 95 -18.62 5.53 2.07
C GLY A 95 -17.46 6.41 2.53
N TYR A 96 -16.25 6.18 2.02
CA TYR A 96 -15.09 7.00 2.38
C TYR A 96 -14.79 8.05 1.30
N GLY A 97 -14.27 9.21 1.75
CA GLY A 97 -13.71 10.21 0.84
C GLY A 97 -12.26 9.85 0.56
N PHE A 98 -11.97 9.30 -0.63
CA PHE A 98 -10.64 8.78 -0.95
C PHE A 98 -9.59 9.85 -1.22
N SER A 99 -9.97 11.12 -1.22
CA SER A 99 -9.03 12.24 -1.35
C SER A 99 -8.67 12.90 0.00
N GLU A 100 -9.20 12.39 1.11
CA GLU A 100 -8.85 12.88 2.45
C GLU A 100 -7.40 12.58 2.78
N THR A 101 -6.74 13.53 3.43
CA THR A 101 -5.35 13.38 3.85
C THR A 101 -5.25 12.98 5.32
N ASP A 102 -4.09 12.42 5.66
CA ASP A 102 -3.72 12.09 7.05
C ASP A 102 -4.73 11.20 7.77
N ARG A 103 -5.22 10.19 7.05
CA ARG A 103 -6.19 9.23 7.57
C ARG A 103 -5.92 7.87 6.96
N ILE A 104 -6.08 6.80 7.74
CA ILE A 104 -5.98 5.44 7.21
C ILE A 104 -7.32 5.08 6.58
N LEU A 105 -7.29 4.77 5.30
CA LEU A 105 -8.47 4.51 4.47
C LEU A 105 -8.36 3.14 3.80
N PRO A 106 -9.50 2.53 3.43
CA PRO A 106 -9.42 1.41 2.49
C PRO A 106 -8.88 1.92 1.16
N HIS A 107 -8.11 1.07 0.47
CA HIS A 107 -7.60 1.43 -0.86
C HIS A 107 -8.78 1.53 -1.83
N PRO A 108 -8.91 2.62 -2.60
CA PRO A 108 -10.11 2.82 -3.41
C PRO A 108 -10.33 1.74 -4.49
N VAL A 109 -9.27 1.11 -4.98
CA VAL A 109 -9.36 0.12 -6.05
C VAL A 109 -9.09 -1.30 -5.56
N TYR A 110 -8.21 -1.47 -4.58
CA TYR A 110 -7.74 -2.80 -4.15
C TYR A 110 -8.13 -3.18 -2.71
N ALA A 111 -9.06 -2.47 -2.08
CA ALA A 111 -9.54 -2.82 -0.75
C ALA A 111 -10.10 -4.25 -0.69
N TRP A 112 -10.71 -4.72 -1.78
CA TRP A 112 -11.23 -6.09 -1.86
C TRP A 112 -10.15 -7.16 -1.72
N MET A 113 -8.88 -6.79 -1.93
CA MET A 113 -7.72 -7.67 -1.71
C MET A 113 -7.09 -7.49 -0.32
N GLY A 114 -7.62 -6.58 0.49
CA GLY A 114 -7.07 -6.26 1.80
C GLY A 114 -6.15 -5.04 1.83
N TRP A 115 -6.04 -4.30 0.73
CA TRP A 115 -5.16 -3.12 0.70
C TRP A 115 -5.78 -1.92 1.40
N ILE A 116 -4.95 -1.24 2.19
CA ILE A 116 -5.28 0.02 2.86
C ILE A 116 -4.37 1.12 2.31
N CYS A 117 -4.67 2.36 2.65
CA CYS A 117 -3.83 3.47 2.19
C CYS A 117 -3.93 4.67 3.13
N SER A 118 -3.04 5.65 2.94
CA SER A 118 -3.11 6.94 3.59
C SER A 118 -2.47 7.99 2.68
N LEU A 119 -3.13 9.14 2.53
CA LEU A 119 -2.61 10.26 1.77
C LEU A 119 -1.87 11.19 2.73
N ASN A 120 -0.64 11.57 2.38
CA ASN A 120 0.18 12.50 3.17
C ASN A 120 0.11 12.24 4.68
N PRO A 121 0.42 11.02 5.17
CA PRO A 121 0.35 10.76 6.60
C PRO A 121 1.36 11.64 7.35
N THR A 122 0.94 12.20 8.48
CA THR A 122 1.86 12.83 9.43
C THR A 122 2.69 11.74 10.10
N GLU A 123 3.71 12.14 10.85
CA GLU A 123 4.52 11.19 11.62
C GLU A 123 3.65 10.37 12.58
N LYS A 124 2.66 11.01 13.20
CA LYS A 124 1.73 10.33 14.11
C LYS A 124 0.91 9.26 13.40
N THR A 125 0.38 9.57 12.22
CA THR A 125 -0.37 8.60 11.43
C THR A 125 0.55 7.50 10.91
N PHE A 126 1.78 7.85 10.53
CA PHE A 126 2.77 6.86 10.09
C PHE A 126 3.11 5.87 11.22
N GLU A 127 3.19 6.34 12.46
CA GLU A 127 3.39 5.44 13.62
C GLU A 127 2.28 4.39 13.71
N LYS A 128 1.05 4.75 13.35
CA LYS A 128 -0.07 3.80 13.28
C LYS A 128 0.03 2.85 12.10
N LEU A 129 0.67 3.28 11.01
CA LEU A 129 0.91 2.44 9.84
C LEU A 129 2.04 1.44 10.06
N MET A 130 3.01 1.74 10.92
CA MET A 130 4.19 0.88 11.11
C MET A 130 3.85 -0.57 11.45
N PRO A 131 2.97 -0.86 12.43
CA PRO A 131 2.58 -2.25 12.68
C PRO A 131 1.90 -2.91 11.48
N LEU A 132 1.15 -2.13 10.69
CA LEU A 132 0.48 -2.65 9.50
C LEU A 132 1.48 -2.95 8.38
N ILE A 133 2.50 -2.12 8.25
CA ILE A 133 3.61 -2.35 7.32
C ILE A 133 4.38 -3.61 7.72
N ASN A 134 4.64 -3.80 9.00
CA ASN A 134 5.31 -5.00 9.51
C ASN A 134 4.46 -6.26 9.25
N GLU A 135 3.15 -6.17 9.40
CA GLU A 135 2.25 -7.26 9.06
C GLU A 135 2.29 -7.58 7.56
N ALA A 136 2.26 -6.54 6.72
CA ALA A 136 2.33 -6.71 5.28
C ALA A 136 3.65 -7.39 4.88
N TYR A 137 4.74 -7.05 5.55
CA TYR A 137 6.04 -7.68 5.36
C TYR A 137 5.99 -9.17 5.70
N GLU A 138 5.46 -9.52 6.86
CA GLU A 138 5.33 -10.93 7.27
C GLU A 138 4.44 -11.70 6.30
N PHE A 139 3.35 -11.09 5.87
CA PHE A 139 2.44 -11.69 4.89
C PHE A 139 3.13 -11.90 3.54
N ALA A 140 3.94 -10.95 3.09
CA ALA A 140 4.70 -11.07 1.85
C ALA A 140 5.74 -12.19 1.94
N LYS A 141 6.38 -12.37 3.08
CA LYS A 141 7.32 -13.48 3.31
C LYS A 141 6.63 -14.82 3.17
N GLU A 142 5.44 -14.97 3.72
CA GLU A 142 4.66 -16.22 3.59
C GLU A 142 4.33 -16.51 2.13
N LYS A 143 3.90 -15.51 1.37
CA LYS A 143 3.62 -15.66 -0.06
C LYS A 143 4.87 -16.00 -0.85
N TYR A 144 5.99 -15.38 -0.51
CA TYR A 144 7.27 -15.62 -1.15
C TYR A 144 7.71 -17.09 -0.97
N GLU A 145 7.58 -17.61 0.24
CA GLU A 145 7.94 -19.01 0.52
C GLU A 145 7.14 -20.00 -0.35
N LYS A 146 5.89 -19.70 -0.63
CA LYS A 146 5.06 -20.51 -1.53
C LYS A 146 5.50 -20.40 -2.99
N LYS A 147 5.96 -19.21 -3.42
CA LYS A 147 6.36 -18.97 -4.81
C LYS A 147 7.71 -19.57 -5.17
N LYS A 148 8.64 -19.64 -4.23
CA LYS A 148 9.98 -20.17 -4.53
C LYS A 148 10.01 -21.69 -4.66
N LEU A 149 8.95 -22.37 -4.25
CA LEU A 149 8.79 -23.80 -4.42
C LEU A 149 8.25 -24.13 -5.80
#